data_fa772a63eb3385d1097fea8ee82d46b5
#
_entry.id   fa772a63eb3385d1097fea8ee82d46b5
#
_cell.length_a   1.000
_cell.length_b   1.000
_cell.length_c   1.000
_cell.angle_alpha   90.00
_cell.angle_beta   90.00
_cell.angle_gamma   90.00
#
_symmetry.space_group_name_H-M   'P 1'
#
loop_
_entity.id
_entity.type
_entity.pdbx_description
1 polymer ?
#
loop_
_entity_poly.entity_id
_entity_poly.type
_entity_poly.pdbx_seq_one_letter_code
_entity_poly.pdbx_strand_id
1 'polypeptide(L)'
;IRDSSTSRGLGDVYKRQPQGNPKAVAAMAAATGISPVLANLLVQRGIDTLEKAKKFFNPQLSDLHDPFLMKDMDKAVERVERAVRNREKIMVYGDYDVDGTTAVALVYKFLRQIGHKDLLFYIPDRYTEGYGISTKGIDHAARKGATLIIALDCGIKAIEKVDYAKRKGVDFIICDHHLPAEEI
;
A
#
# COMPACT_ATOMS: atom_id res chain seq x y z
N ILE A 1 9.87 16.43 20.53
CA ILE A 1 10.83 15.67 21.38
C ILE A 1 11.63 16.68 22.12
N ARG A 2 11.31 16.89 23.37
CA ARG A 2 12.06 17.80 24.27
C ARG A 2 13.00 16.97 25.09
N ASP A 3 14.24 17.41 25.04
CA ASP A 3 15.31 17.11 25.97
C ASP A 3 15.35 15.67 26.51
N SER A 4 16.19 14.85 25.89
CA SER A 4 16.41 13.44 26.23
C SER A 4 17.09 13.21 27.58
N SER A 5 17.43 14.28 28.29
CA SER A 5 18.19 14.21 29.57
C SER A 5 17.33 14.17 30.82
N THR A 6 16.02 14.32 30.71
CA THR A 6 15.11 14.28 31.86
C THR A 6 13.90 13.39 31.58
N SER A 7 13.64 12.46 32.49
CA SER A 7 12.46 11.57 32.51
C SER A 7 11.09 12.28 32.42
N ARG A 8 11.08 13.60 32.44
CA ARG A 8 9.89 14.43 32.25
C ARG A 8 9.26 14.30 30.87
N GLY A 9 10.04 14.03 29.83
CA GLY A 9 9.51 13.90 28.45
C GLY A 9 8.54 12.74 28.27
N LEU A 10 8.86 11.57 28.79
CA LEU A 10 7.99 10.38 28.69
C LEU A 10 6.70 10.52 29.50
N GLY A 11 6.78 11.09 30.72
CA GLY A 11 5.60 11.34 31.54
C GLY A 11 4.61 12.31 30.88
N ASP A 12 5.10 13.35 30.21
CA ASP A 12 4.26 14.30 29.48
C ASP A 12 3.64 13.70 28.22
N VAL A 13 4.35 12.80 27.52
CA VAL A 13 3.80 12.07 26.37
C VAL A 13 2.63 11.19 26.80
N TYR A 14 2.76 10.42 27.88
CA TYR A 14 1.67 9.58 28.40
C TYR A 14 0.49 10.40 28.93
N LYS A 15 0.72 11.55 29.54
CA LYS A 15 -0.33 12.44 30.04
C LYS A 15 -1.13 13.13 28.94
N ARG A 16 -0.57 13.23 27.71
CA ARG A 16 -1.16 13.92 26.57
C ARG A 16 -1.80 12.98 25.55
N GLN A 17 -1.94 11.70 25.89
CA GLN A 17 -2.62 10.77 25.00
C GLN A 17 -4.08 11.22 24.77
N PRO A 18 -4.56 11.23 23.53
CA PRO A 18 -5.95 11.57 23.24
C PRO A 18 -6.87 10.63 23.99
N GLN A 19 -8.00 11.17 24.44
CA GLN A 19 -9.07 10.40 25.06
C GLN A 19 -10.27 10.40 24.12
N GLY A 20 -10.93 9.27 23.99
CA GLY A 20 -12.20 9.17 23.31
C GLY A 20 -13.30 9.93 24.06
N ASN A 21 -14.39 10.28 23.37
CA ASN A 21 -15.54 10.88 24.01
C ASN A 21 -16.06 9.98 25.15
N PRO A 22 -16.11 10.43 26.41
CA PRO A 22 -16.46 9.58 27.55
C PRO A 22 -17.84 8.90 27.43
N LYS A 23 -18.83 9.59 26.85
CA LYS A 23 -20.16 9.03 26.62
C LYS A 23 -20.14 7.90 25.59
N ALA A 24 -19.39 8.08 24.49
CA ALA A 24 -19.23 7.04 23.48
C ALA A 24 -18.45 5.83 24.03
N VAL A 25 -17.42 6.07 24.85
CA VAL A 25 -16.66 5.01 25.53
C VAL A 25 -17.54 4.18 26.45
N ALA A 26 -18.33 4.84 27.31
CA ALA A 26 -19.26 4.16 28.22
C ALA A 26 -20.32 3.36 27.45
N ALA A 27 -20.90 3.94 26.39
CA ALA A 27 -21.89 3.27 25.55
C ALA A 27 -21.29 2.05 24.84
N MET A 28 -20.07 2.19 24.29
CA MET A 28 -19.35 1.10 23.63
C MET A 28 -19.05 -0.05 24.61
N ALA A 29 -18.51 0.26 25.79
CA ALA A 29 -18.22 -0.74 26.81
C ALA A 29 -19.48 -1.49 27.23
N ALA A 30 -20.59 -0.78 27.46
CA ALA A 30 -21.88 -1.39 27.84
C ALA A 30 -22.47 -2.28 26.72
N ALA A 31 -22.37 -1.81 25.45
CA ALA A 31 -22.97 -2.53 24.33
C ALA A 31 -22.16 -3.77 23.89
N THR A 32 -20.85 -3.79 24.15
CA THR A 32 -19.94 -4.86 23.66
C THR A 32 -19.43 -5.77 24.77
N GLY A 33 -19.56 -5.36 26.05
CA GLY A 33 -19.01 -6.07 27.20
C GLY A 33 -17.48 -6.00 27.34
N ILE A 34 -16.80 -5.19 26.50
CA ILE A 34 -15.35 -5.00 26.59
C ILE A 34 -14.98 -3.99 27.69
N SER A 35 -13.70 -4.04 28.14
CA SER A 35 -13.22 -3.10 29.14
C SER A 35 -13.29 -1.64 28.65
N PRO A 36 -13.48 -0.65 29.57
CA PRO A 36 -13.47 0.77 29.19
C PRO A 36 -12.17 1.21 28.48
N VAL A 37 -11.05 0.57 28.78
CA VAL A 37 -9.76 0.85 28.13
C VAL A 37 -9.81 0.46 26.65
N LEU A 38 -10.30 -0.72 26.34
CA LEU A 38 -10.46 -1.17 24.95
C LEU A 38 -11.51 -0.36 24.19
N ALA A 39 -12.63 -0.05 24.87
CA ALA A 39 -13.66 0.83 24.31
C ALA A 39 -13.11 2.22 23.95
N ASN A 40 -12.26 2.79 24.82
CA ASN A 40 -11.58 4.06 24.56
C ASN A 40 -10.66 3.99 23.32
N LEU A 41 -9.92 2.91 23.15
CA LEU A 41 -9.07 2.70 21.96
C LEU A 41 -9.90 2.60 20.67
N LEU A 42 -11.04 1.96 20.70
CA LEU A 42 -11.96 1.90 19.55
C LEU A 42 -12.51 3.28 19.21
N VAL A 43 -13.02 4.00 20.22
CA VAL A 43 -13.58 5.35 20.03
C VAL A 43 -12.54 6.32 19.47
N GLN A 44 -11.29 6.27 19.95
CA GLN A 44 -10.18 7.07 19.41
C GLN A 44 -9.91 6.79 17.93
N ARG A 45 -10.23 5.61 17.44
CA ARG A 45 -10.09 5.20 16.04
C ARG A 45 -11.36 5.45 15.20
N GLY A 46 -12.33 6.18 15.75
CA GLY A 46 -13.58 6.46 15.06
C GLY A 46 -14.59 5.30 15.06
N ILE A 47 -14.32 4.23 15.83
CA ILE A 47 -15.23 3.10 16.03
C ILE A 47 -16.04 3.40 17.28
N ASP A 48 -17.05 4.26 17.13
CA ASP A 48 -17.80 4.87 18.22
C ASP A 48 -19.24 4.34 18.34
N THR A 49 -19.64 3.39 17.48
CA THR A 49 -20.94 2.72 17.51
C THR A 49 -20.80 1.21 17.52
N LEU A 50 -21.82 0.51 18.06
CA LEU A 50 -21.85 -0.96 18.04
C LEU A 50 -21.79 -1.53 16.61
N GLU A 51 -22.41 -0.86 15.66
CA GLU A 51 -22.39 -1.27 14.24
C GLU A 51 -20.99 -1.23 13.67
N LYS A 52 -20.27 -0.11 13.86
CA LYS A 52 -18.87 0.01 13.46
C LYS A 52 -17.99 -1.03 14.15
N ALA A 53 -18.23 -1.31 15.44
CA ALA A 53 -17.48 -2.33 16.16
C ALA A 53 -17.74 -3.73 15.59
N LYS A 54 -19.00 -4.09 15.30
CA LYS A 54 -19.32 -5.37 14.66
C LYS A 54 -18.61 -5.53 13.31
N LYS A 55 -18.64 -4.50 12.46
CA LYS A 55 -17.96 -4.48 11.16
C LYS A 55 -16.45 -4.61 11.30
N PHE A 56 -15.86 -3.92 12.28
CA PHE A 56 -14.42 -3.97 12.55
C PHE A 56 -13.95 -5.36 12.98
N PHE A 57 -14.70 -6.03 13.86
CA PHE A 57 -14.32 -7.35 14.39
C PHE A 57 -14.75 -8.53 13.49
N ASN A 58 -15.73 -8.33 12.61
CA ASN A 58 -16.24 -9.36 11.70
C ASN A 58 -16.31 -8.82 10.27
N PRO A 59 -15.17 -8.47 9.64
CA PRO A 59 -15.17 -7.93 8.29
C PRO A 59 -15.68 -8.97 7.28
N GLN A 60 -16.49 -8.52 6.34
CA GLN A 60 -17.02 -9.32 5.24
C GLN A 60 -16.42 -8.85 3.91
N LEU A 61 -16.40 -9.70 2.90
CA LEU A 61 -15.95 -9.30 1.55
C LEU A 61 -16.82 -8.16 0.97
N SER A 62 -18.09 -8.09 1.36
CA SER A 62 -19.00 -6.99 1.01
C SER A 62 -18.63 -5.65 1.64
N ASP A 63 -17.72 -5.63 2.61
CA ASP A 63 -17.22 -4.40 3.26
C ASP A 63 -16.06 -3.76 2.49
N LEU A 64 -15.53 -4.45 1.49
CA LEU A 64 -14.49 -3.87 0.63
C LEU A 64 -15.08 -2.72 -0.19
N HIS A 65 -14.28 -1.67 -0.32
CA HIS A 65 -14.63 -0.56 -1.19
C HIS A 65 -14.51 -0.95 -2.66
N ASP A 66 -15.23 -0.24 -3.53
CA ASP A 66 -15.05 -0.37 -4.97
C ASP A 66 -13.61 0.02 -5.34
N PRO A 67 -12.82 -0.87 -5.99
CA PRO A 67 -11.45 -0.55 -6.37
C PRO A 67 -11.33 0.63 -7.33
N PHE A 68 -12.38 0.96 -8.09
CA PHE A 68 -12.40 2.13 -8.97
C PHE A 68 -12.50 3.47 -8.25
N LEU A 69 -12.66 3.48 -6.91
CA LEU A 69 -12.47 4.68 -6.10
C LEU A 69 -10.98 5.08 -5.95
N MET A 70 -10.05 4.17 -6.25
CA MET A 70 -8.63 4.51 -6.27
C MET A 70 -8.29 5.37 -7.48
N LYS A 71 -7.40 6.35 -7.27
CA LYS A 71 -6.95 7.28 -8.32
C LYS A 71 -6.42 6.50 -9.52
N ASP A 72 -6.87 6.87 -10.71
CA ASP A 72 -6.43 6.33 -12.01
C ASP A 72 -6.57 4.80 -12.16
N MET A 73 -7.44 4.15 -11.40
CA MET A 73 -7.68 2.70 -11.51
C MET A 73 -8.19 2.32 -12.90
N ASP A 74 -9.07 3.12 -13.49
CA ASP A 74 -9.58 2.96 -14.85
C ASP A 74 -8.46 2.96 -15.89
N LYS A 75 -7.53 3.89 -15.81
CA LYS A 75 -6.35 3.99 -16.69
C LYS A 75 -5.41 2.80 -16.50
N ALA A 76 -5.22 2.39 -15.24
CA ALA A 76 -4.37 1.24 -14.92
C ALA A 76 -4.95 -0.05 -15.51
N VAL A 77 -6.25 -0.28 -15.35
CA VAL A 77 -6.95 -1.44 -15.93
C VAL A 77 -6.85 -1.42 -17.44
N GLU A 78 -7.15 -0.30 -18.11
CA GLU A 78 -7.03 -0.16 -19.56
C GLU A 78 -5.60 -0.45 -20.04
N ARG A 79 -4.60 0.05 -19.32
CA ARG A 79 -3.18 -0.18 -19.67
C ARG A 79 -2.78 -1.65 -19.55
N VAL A 80 -3.24 -2.35 -18.50
CA VAL A 80 -2.98 -3.79 -18.31
C VAL A 80 -3.71 -4.60 -19.41
N GLU A 81 -4.99 -4.30 -19.67
CA GLU A 81 -5.74 -4.99 -20.71
C GLU A 81 -5.10 -4.82 -22.09
N ARG A 82 -4.61 -3.62 -22.41
CA ARG A 82 -3.87 -3.36 -23.65
C ARG A 82 -2.60 -4.20 -23.72
N ALA A 83 -1.82 -4.28 -22.62
CA ALA A 83 -0.62 -5.08 -22.56
C ALA A 83 -0.91 -6.58 -22.77
N VAL A 84 -1.96 -7.08 -22.13
CA VAL A 84 -2.38 -8.49 -22.26
C VAL A 84 -2.84 -8.81 -23.68
N ARG A 85 -3.68 -7.96 -24.29
CA ARG A 85 -4.15 -8.12 -25.68
C ARG A 85 -3.01 -8.12 -26.69
N ASN A 86 -2.08 -7.21 -26.51
CA ASN A 86 -0.94 -7.04 -27.44
C ASN A 86 0.21 -8.00 -27.13
N ARG A 87 0.09 -8.85 -26.10
CA ARG A 87 1.16 -9.75 -25.64
C ARG A 87 2.46 -8.99 -25.31
N GLU A 88 2.32 -7.80 -24.73
CA GLU A 88 3.45 -7.01 -24.30
C GLU A 88 4.14 -7.70 -23.13
N LYS A 89 5.46 -7.49 -23.01
CA LYS A 89 6.20 -8.00 -21.84
C LYS A 89 5.95 -7.11 -20.64
N ILE A 90 5.42 -7.68 -19.58
CA ILE A 90 5.12 -7.00 -18.32
C ILE A 90 6.15 -7.43 -17.27
N MET A 91 6.71 -6.45 -16.56
CA MET A 91 7.49 -6.70 -15.35
C MET A 91 6.64 -6.39 -14.11
N VAL A 92 6.51 -7.37 -13.22
CA VAL A 92 5.93 -7.17 -11.88
C VAL A 92 7.09 -6.85 -10.94
N TYR A 93 7.09 -5.64 -10.41
CA TYR A 93 8.14 -5.10 -9.53
C TYR A 93 7.59 -4.94 -8.12
N GLY A 94 8.32 -5.28 -7.10
CA GLY A 94 7.92 -5.05 -5.71
C GLY A 94 9.11 -4.78 -4.82
N ASP A 95 8.83 -4.31 -3.60
CA ASP A 95 9.87 -4.17 -2.60
C ASP A 95 10.30 -5.55 -2.04
N TYR A 96 11.41 -5.56 -1.32
CA TYR A 96 12.06 -6.79 -0.81
C TYR A 96 11.46 -7.31 0.50
N ASP A 97 10.51 -6.64 1.11
CA ASP A 97 9.85 -7.09 2.33
C ASP A 97 8.69 -8.06 2.06
N VAL A 98 7.97 -8.43 3.12
CA VAL A 98 6.87 -9.41 3.02
C VAL A 98 5.72 -8.90 2.18
N ASP A 99 5.38 -7.61 2.30
CA ASP A 99 4.25 -7.03 1.59
C ASP A 99 4.56 -6.93 0.09
N GLY A 100 5.73 -6.39 -0.27
CA GLY A 100 6.17 -6.30 -1.65
C GLY A 100 6.34 -7.67 -2.32
N THR A 101 7.02 -8.61 -1.69
CA THR A 101 7.22 -9.96 -2.27
C THR A 101 5.92 -10.75 -2.41
N THR A 102 4.99 -10.62 -1.45
CA THR A 102 3.67 -11.26 -1.52
C THR A 102 2.82 -10.65 -2.64
N ALA A 103 2.83 -9.32 -2.76
CA ALA A 103 2.12 -8.61 -3.81
C ALA A 103 2.64 -9.00 -5.21
N VAL A 104 3.97 -9.09 -5.38
CA VAL A 104 4.57 -9.59 -6.64
C VAL A 104 4.11 -11.01 -6.96
N ALA A 105 4.16 -11.91 -5.98
CA ALA A 105 3.71 -13.29 -6.18
C ALA A 105 2.23 -13.37 -6.58
N LEU A 106 1.37 -12.56 -5.95
CA LEU A 106 -0.06 -12.50 -6.23
C LEU A 106 -0.33 -12.03 -7.67
N VAL A 107 0.20 -10.86 -8.05
CA VAL A 107 -0.05 -10.26 -9.36
C VAL A 107 0.59 -11.10 -10.48
N TYR A 108 1.80 -11.61 -10.28
CA TYR A 108 2.46 -12.50 -11.23
C TYR A 108 1.64 -13.77 -11.49
N LYS A 109 1.15 -14.43 -10.42
CA LYS A 109 0.30 -15.62 -10.54
C LYS A 109 -1.02 -15.30 -11.22
N PHE A 110 -1.66 -14.18 -10.88
CA PHE A 110 -2.91 -13.76 -11.50
C PHE A 110 -2.75 -13.55 -13.00
N LEU A 111 -1.74 -12.79 -13.43
CA LEU A 111 -1.48 -12.58 -14.86
C LEU A 111 -1.21 -13.90 -15.60
N ARG A 112 -0.47 -14.83 -14.97
CA ARG A 112 -0.27 -16.18 -15.50
C ARG A 112 -1.59 -16.95 -15.62
N GLN A 113 -2.45 -16.84 -14.64
CA GLN A 113 -3.75 -17.56 -14.59
C GLN A 113 -4.71 -17.09 -15.69
N ILE A 114 -4.71 -15.80 -16.04
CA ILE A 114 -5.48 -15.25 -17.15
C ILE A 114 -4.83 -15.51 -18.53
N GLY A 115 -3.74 -16.28 -18.56
CA GLY A 115 -3.10 -16.73 -19.80
C GLY A 115 -1.97 -15.85 -20.33
N HIS A 116 -1.61 -14.75 -19.63
CA HIS A 116 -0.48 -13.92 -20.03
C HIS A 116 0.85 -14.61 -19.67
N LYS A 117 1.73 -14.83 -20.65
CA LYS A 117 2.95 -15.63 -20.48
C LYS A 117 4.24 -14.80 -20.47
N ASP A 118 4.22 -13.64 -21.10
CA ASP A 118 5.42 -12.81 -21.29
C ASP A 118 5.63 -11.88 -20.06
N LEU A 119 6.05 -12.51 -18.97
CA LEU A 119 6.17 -11.91 -17.64
C LEU A 119 7.61 -11.98 -17.13
N LEU A 120 8.02 -10.89 -16.51
CA LEU A 120 9.19 -10.81 -15.65
C LEU A 120 8.75 -10.46 -14.23
N PHE A 121 9.60 -10.73 -13.26
CA PHE A 121 9.48 -10.14 -11.93
C PHE A 121 10.82 -9.53 -11.52
N TYR A 122 10.78 -8.57 -10.62
CA TYR A 122 11.98 -7.94 -10.08
C TYR A 122 11.76 -7.54 -8.62
N ILE A 123 12.70 -7.95 -7.78
CA ILE A 123 12.81 -7.52 -6.39
C ILE A 123 14.19 -6.87 -6.25
N PRO A 124 14.28 -5.60 -5.82
CA PRO A 124 15.57 -4.92 -5.67
C PRO A 124 16.42 -5.56 -4.56
N ASP A 125 17.71 -5.56 -4.76
CA ASP A 125 18.64 -6.01 -3.72
C ASP A 125 18.75 -4.95 -2.62
N ARG A 126 18.40 -5.33 -1.40
CA ARG A 126 18.38 -4.45 -0.21
C ARG A 126 19.68 -3.68 0.00
N TYR A 127 20.81 -4.32 -0.27
CA TYR A 127 22.13 -3.77 0.07
C TYR A 127 22.71 -2.91 -1.05
N THR A 128 22.43 -3.25 -2.29
CA THR A 128 23.05 -2.58 -3.47
C THR A 128 22.14 -1.60 -4.18
N GLU A 129 20.81 -1.72 -4.00
CA GLU A 129 19.81 -0.90 -4.67
C GLU A 129 19.00 -0.05 -3.71
N GLY A 130 18.85 -0.51 -2.46
CA GLY A 130 18.04 0.15 -1.44
C GLY A 130 16.55 -0.11 -1.60
N TYR A 131 15.74 0.70 -0.92
CA TYR A 131 14.28 0.61 -0.92
C TYR A 131 13.67 1.24 -2.15
N GLY A 132 12.62 0.62 -2.67
CA GLY A 132 11.76 1.18 -3.71
C GLY A 132 12.28 0.99 -5.13
N ILE A 133 11.86 1.86 -6.05
CA ILE A 133 12.17 1.73 -7.48
C ILE A 133 13.62 2.12 -7.76
N SER A 134 14.39 1.18 -8.32
CA SER A 134 15.79 1.39 -8.72
C SER A 134 15.95 1.63 -10.23
N THR A 135 16.92 2.44 -10.61
CA THR A 135 17.31 2.59 -12.03
C THR A 135 17.80 1.29 -12.63
N LYS A 136 18.46 0.45 -11.82
CA LYS A 136 18.93 -0.87 -12.24
C LYS A 136 17.78 -1.80 -12.62
N GLY A 137 16.68 -1.77 -11.85
CA GLY A 137 15.45 -2.52 -12.17
C GLY A 137 14.77 -2.02 -13.44
N ILE A 138 14.71 -0.69 -13.65
CA ILE A 138 14.18 -0.10 -14.88
C ILE A 138 15.06 -0.50 -16.10
N ASP A 139 16.37 -0.41 -15.96
CA ASP A 139 17.31 -0.82 -17.02
C ASP A 139 17.19 -2.31 -17.33
N HIS A 140 16.95 -3.14 -16.30
CA HIS A 140 16.70 -4.56 -16.48
C HIS A 140 15.41 -4.79 -17.29
N ALA A 141 14.33 -4.10 -16.95
CA ALA A 141 13.06 -4.16 -17.68
C ALA A 141 13.24 -3.80 -19.15
N ALA A 142 13.83 -2.64 -19.42
CA ALA A 142 14.07 -2.15 -20.78
C ALA A 142 14.94 -3.12 -21.60
N ARG A 143 16.08 -3.60 -21.05
CA ARG A 143 16.94 -4.58 -21.72
C ARG A 143 16.24 -5.90 -22.03
N LYS A 144 15.28 -6.31 -21.20
CA LYS A 144 14.47 -7.52 -21.41
C LYS A 144 13.26 -7.30 -22.33
N GLY A 145 13.06 -6.07 -22.80
CA GLY A 145 11.98 -5.69 -23.70
C GLY A 145 10.62 -5.55 -23.00
N ALA A 146 10.59 -5.30 -21.69
CA ALA A 146 9.35 -4.97 -20.99
C ALA A 146 8.91 -3.55 -21.37
N THR A 147 7.62 -3.39 -21.66
CA THR A 147 6.98 -2.11 -22.00
C THR A 147 6.12 -1.56 -20.87
N LEU A 148 5.85 -2.39 -19.86
CA LEU A 148 5.09 -2.02 -18.68
C LEU A 148 5.76 -2.59 -17.42
N ILE A 149 5.91 -1.75 -16.41
CA ILE A 149 6.24 -2.14 -15.04
C ILE A 149 5.00 -1.90 -14.17
N ILE A 150 4.58 -2.93 -13.44
CA ILE A 150 3.59 -2.82 -12.36
C ILE A 150 4.37 -2.86 -11.07
N ALA A 151 4.52 -1.70 -10.43
CA ALA A 151 5.22 -1.55 -9.16
C ALA A 151 4.22 -1.70 -8.00
N LEU A 152 4.55 -2.55 -7.06
CA LEU A 152 3.71 -2.97 -5.96
C LEU A 152 4.38 -2.65 -4.63
N ASP A 153 3.64 -2.03 -3.73
CA ASP A 153 4.09 -1.67 -2.38
C ASP A 153 5.27 -0.69 -2.36
N CYS A 154 5.50 0.01 -3.44
CA CYS A 154 6.55 1.02 -3.55
C CYS A 154 6.33 1.94 -4.74
N GLY A 155 6.95 3.12 -4.69
CA GLY A 155 7.08 3.96 -5.87
C GLY A 155 6.25 5.23 -5.87
N ILE A 156 5.35 5.46 -4.90
CA ILE A 156 4.47 6.65 -4.90
C ILE A 156 5.24 7.99 -4.91
N LYS A 157 6.50 8.00 -4.51
CA LYS A 157 7.38 9.18 -4.53
C LYS A 157 8.42 9.16 -5.65
N ALA A 158 8.38 8.17 -6.53
CA ALA A 158 9.45 7.90 -7.48
C ALA A 158 9.29 8.64 -8.83
N ILE A 159 8.89 9.91 -8.83
CA ILE A 159 8.59 10.71 -10.05
C ILE A 159 9.75 10.65 -11.03
N GLU A 160 10.98 10.96 -10.59
CA GLU A 160 12.17 10.97 -11.46
C GLU A 160 12.45 9.58 -12.08
N LYS A 161 12.12 8.49 -11.36
CA LYS A 161 12.30 7.12 -11.85
C LYS A 161 11.28 6.77 -12.91
N VAL A 162 10.03 7.22 -12.73
CA VAL A 162 8.96 7.06 -13.73
C VAL A 162 9.32 7.82 -15.01
N ASP A 163 9.79 9.05 -14.89
CA ASP A 163 10.28 9.84 -16.04
C ASP A 163 11.47 9.18 -16.74
N TYR A 164 12.38 8.59 -15.96
CA TYR A 164 13.50 7.84 -16.51
C TYR A 164 13.01 6.62 -17.31
N ALA A 165 12.08 5.87 -16.80
CA ALA A 165 11.49 4.72 -17.49
C ALA A 165 10.75 5.13 -18.76
N LYS A 166 9.98 6.22 -18.71
CA LYS A 166 9.27 6.77 -19.85
C LYS A 166 10.22 7.11 -21.01
N ARG A 167 11.39 7.68 -20.71
CA ARG A 167 12.42 7.94 -21.73
C ARG A 167 12.98 6.66 -22.37
N LYS A 168 12.82 5.51 -21.69
CA LYS A 168 13.21 4.18 -22.19
C LYS A 168 12.07 3.42 -22.87
N GLY A 169 10.89 4.04 -23.02
CA GLY A 169 9.71 3.41 -23.59
C GLY A 169 9.02 2.39 -22.66
N VAL A 170 9.19 2.56 -21.35
CA VAL A 170 8.59 1.70 -20.33
C VAL A 170 7.57 2.49 -19.53
N ASP A 171 6.31 2.08 -19.58
CA ASP A 171 5.23 2.64 -18.78
C ASP A 171 5.26 2.10 -17.33
N PHE A 172 4.68 2.87 -16.40
CA PHE A 172 4.51 2.47 -15.01
C PHE A 172 3.05 2.47 -14.58
N ILE A 173 2.69 1.47 -13.78
CA ILE A 173 1.53 1.48 -12.89
C ILE A 173 2.07 1.33 -11.48
N ILE A 174 1.74 2.25 -10.58
CA ILE A 174 2.18 2.23 -9.19
C ILE A 174 0.97 1.88 -8.31
N CYS A 175 1.06 0.74 -7.62
CA CYS A 175 0.12 0.29 -6.61
C CYS A 175 0.80 0.38 -5.25
N ASP A 176 0.67 1.51 -4.58
CA ASP A 176 1.38 1.82 -3.34
C ASP A 176 0.42 2.44 -2.33
N HIS A 177 0.62 2.14 -1.05
CA HIS A 177 -0.18 2.64 0.07
C HIS A 177 0.58 3.57 1.00
N HIS A 178 1.86 3.81 0.72
CA HIS A 178 2.68 4.73 1.50
C HIS A 178 2.22 6.18 1.36
N LEU A 179 2.61 7.02 2.32
CA LEU A 179 2.28 8.43 2.30
C LEU A 179 2.90 9.10 1.06
N PRO A 180 2.07 9.69 0.19
CA PRO A 180 2.56 10.36 -1.01
C PRO A 180 3.38 11.62 -0.68
N ALA A 181 4.09 12.15 -1.66
CA ALA A 181 4.65 13.50 -1.62
C ALA A 181 3.56 14.55 -1.95
N GLU A 182 3.94 15.83 -1.97
CA GLU A 182 3.03 16.92 -2.40
C GLU A 182 2.65 16.79 -3.88
N GLU A 183 3.58 16.26 -4.70
CA GLU A 183 3.35 15.91 -6.10
C GLU A 183 3.35 14.38 -6.28
N ILE A 184 2.45 13.88 -7.13
CA ILE A 184 2.28 12.46 -7.45
C ILE A 184 2.24 12.31 -8.99
#